data_83e38b4c44d71a06accaa0b3926671fb
#
_entry.id   83e38b4c44d71a06accaa0b3926671fb
#
_cell.length_a   1.000
_cell.length_b   1.000
_cell.length_c   1.000
_cell.angle_alpha   90.00
_cell.angle_beta   90.00
_cell.angle_gamma   90.00
#
_symmetry.space_group_name_H-M   'P 1'
#
loop_
_entity.id
_entity.type
_entity.pdbx_description
1 polymer ?
#
loop_
_entity_poly.entity_id
_entity_poly.type
_entity_poly.pdbx_seq_one_letter_code
_entity_poly.pdbx_strand_id
1 'polypeptide(L)'
;MATSRKEKKRYSMSELIIDFAVGVTMWGIAMFLANRFTKDKEINKAKYYTILVIVITALITFNNTYVQPKFNEWRNTNNIDSEFEKTVAKMEPYATLRTTFPEDYNKIKDVIINSLKAKDTREQAYQKGRPILLNILMSKIKISSDEALTSLAKVFVDTANYFYSKGQADFAFDVIYNQKNMPRNWYDSLPKEFIDAEAAADKQILISAAQSEVYNKDTDKANKIFERIASELYAEHGDKVELIQTPLAHPDKKQEIAKITIDFYNKILKLPETDRGIVLRQLFAN
;
A
#
# COMPACT_ATOMS: atom_id res chain seq x y z
N MET A 1 28.88 16.63 -15.78
CA MET A 1 28.79 15.64 -16.87
C MET A 1 28.25 14.35 -16.30
N ALA A 2 26.98 14.10 -16.48
CA ALA A 2 26.29 12.88 -15.99
C ALA A 2 26.17 11.92 -17.17
N THR A 3 26.92 10.83 -17.15
CA THR A 3 26.87 9.75 -18.14
C THR A 3 25.60 8.90 -17.88
N SER A 4 24.61 9.08 -18.72
CA SER A 4 23.43 8.22 -18.82
C SER A 4 23.84 6.79 -19.16
N ARG A 5 23.86 5.90 -18.19
CA ARG A 5 23.99 4.45 -18.38
C ARG A 5 22.68 3.94 -19.00
N LYS A 6 22.67 3.72 -20.32
CA LYS A 6 21.62 2.96 -20.99
C LYS A 6 21.62 1.54 -20.43
N GLU A 7 20.63 1.19 -19.62
CA GLU A 7 20.37 -0.20 -19.22
C GLU A 7 20.11 -1.04 -20.48
N LYS A 8 20.98 -2.00 -20.73
CA LYS A 8 20.81 -3.02 -21.77
C LYS A 8 19.67 -3.95 -21.33
N LYS A 9 18.49 -3.80 -21.94
CA LYS A 9 17.35 -4.70 -21.76
C LYS A 9 17.80 -6.13 -22.07
N ARG A 10 17.90 -6.99 -21.06
CA ARG A 10 18.13 -8.44 -21.24
C ARG A 10 16.78 -9.06 -21.60
N TYR A 11 16.63 -9.51 -22.84
CA TYR A 11 15.50 -10.30 -23.27
C TYR A 11 15.55 -11.69 -22.60
N SER A 12 14.42 -12.19 -22.12
CA SER A 12 14.34 -13.57 -21.62
C SER A 12 14.35 -14.55 -22.78
N MET A 13 14.80 -15.78 -22.54
CA MET A 13 14.82 -16.85 -23.56
C MET A 13 13.41 -17.08 -24.17
N SER A 14 12.36 -16.95 -23.34
CA SER A 14 10.96 -17.05 -23.79
C SER A 14 10.54 -15.92 -24.72
N GLU A 15 11.05 -14.69 -24.53
CA GLU A 15 10.78 -13.56 -25.41
C GLU A 15 11.38 -13.78 -26.80
N LEU A 16 12.61 -14.28 -26.85
CA LEU A 16 13.29 -14.62 -28.12
C LEU A 16 12.56 -15.73 -28.87
N ILE A 17 12.06 -16.77 -28.18
CA ILE A 17 11.31 -17.87 -28.80
C ILE A 17 9.98 -17.38 -29.37
N ILE A 18 9.27 -16.51 -28.67
CA ILE A 18 7.98 -15.96 -29.15
C ILE A 18 8.20 -15.06 -30.37
N ASP A 19 9.18 -14.16 -30.31
CA ASP A 19 9.51 -13.26 -31.43
C ASP A 19 9.94 -14.05 -32.68
N PHE A 20 10.72 -15.12 -32.49
CA PHE A 20 11.09 -16.04 -33.57
C PHE A 20 9.88 -16.78 -34.17
N ALA A 21 8.99 -17.33 -33.33
CA ALA A 21 7.80 -18.04 -33.77
C ALA A 21 6.84 -17.12 -34.54
N VAL A 22 6.64 -15.89 -34.09
CA VAL A 22 5.84 -14.88 -34.81
C VAL A 22 6.48 -14.54 -36.15
N GLY A 23 7.79 -14.36 -36.23
CA GLY A 23 8.52 -14.08 -37.47
C GLY A 23 8.37 -15.19 -38.49
N VAL A 24 8.54 -16.45 -38.06
CA VAL A 24 8.39 -17.65 -38.95
C VAL A 24 6.97 -17.77 -39.46
N THR A 25 5.96 -17.55 -38.61
CA THR A 25 4.55 -17.62 -39.00
C THR A 25 4.20 -16.54 -40.02
N MET A 26 4.67 -15.31 -39.81
CA MET A 26 4.44 -14.21 -40.75
C MET A 26 5.11 -14.44 -42.09
N TRP A 27 6.33 -15.01 -42.12
CA TRP A 27 7.02 -15.37 -43.34
C TRP A 27 6.27 -16.46 -44.08
N GLY A 28 5.77 -17.50 -43.42
CA GLY A 28 4.93 -18.56 -44.02
C GLY A 28 3.65 -18.02 -44.65
N ILE A 29 2.96 -17.08 -43.97
CA ILE A 29 1.76 -16.43 -44.51
C ILE A 29 2.11 -15.58 -45.73
N ALA A 30 3.20 -14.83 -45.73
CA ALA A 30 3.64 -14.00 -46.84
C ALA A 30 3.95 -14.87 -48.09
N MET A 31 4.66 -15.99 -47.89
CA MET A 31 4.96 -16.95 -48.96
C MET A 31 3.69 -17.60 -49.54
N PHE A 32 2.75 -18.00 -48.66
CA PHE A 32 1.47 -18.57 -49.06
C PHE A 32 0.65 -17.59 -49.90
N LEU A 33 0.52 -16.34 -49.45
CA LEU A 33 -0.20 -15.30 -50.18
C LEU A 33 0.47 -14.97 -51.51
N ALA A 34 1.79 -14.78 -51.51
CA ALA A 34 2.53 -14.53 -52.73
C ALA A 34 2.32 -15.67 -53.76
N ASN A 35 2.41 -16.95 -53.36
CA ASN A 35 2.16 -18.09 -54.21
C ASN A 35 0.72 -18.13 -54.73
N ARG A 36 -0.27 -17.80 -53.92
CA ARG A 36 -1.68 -17.80 -54.32
C ARG A 36 -1.99 -16.72 -55.35
N PHE A 37 -1.41 -15.55 -55.24
CA PHE A 37 -1.59 -14.43 -56.17
C PHE A 37 -0.80 -14.62 -57.49
N THR A 38 0.15 -15.56 -57.54
CA THR A 38 1.02 -15.77 -58.69
C THR A 38 0.74 -17.07 -59.46
N LYS A 39 -0.20 -17.91 -58.99
CA LYS A 39 -0.40 -19.29 -59.44
C LYS A 39 -0.97 -19.44 -60.85
N ASP A 40 -1.53 -18.40 -61.49
CA ASP A 40 -2.28 -18.51 -62.74
C ASP A 40 -1.74 -17.73 -63.96
N LYS A 41 -0.51 -17.19 -63.89
CA LYS A 41 0.08 -16.50 -65.06
C LYS A 41 1.60 -16.65 -65.04
N GLU A 42 2.21 -16.72 -66.24
CA GLU A 42 3.66 -16.53 -66.40
C GLU A 42 4.10 -15.16 -65.88
N ILE A 43 4.29 -15.07 -64.58
CA ILE A 43 4.65 -13.83 -63.93
C ILE A 43 6.16 -13.69 -63.94
N ASN A 44 6.64 -12.62 -64.58
CA ASN A 44 8.03 -12.20 -64.54
C ASN A 44 8.50 -12.18 -63.04
N LYS A 45 9.64 -12.83 -62.76
CA LYS A 45 10.25 -12.93 -61.42
C LYS A 45 10.26 -11.61 -60.70
N ALA A 46 10.44 -10.49 -61.41
CA ALA A 46 10.41 -9.14 -60.82
C ALA A 46 9.06 -8.82 -60.18
N LYS A 47 7.92 -9.18 -60.82
CA LYS A 47 6.57 -8.95 -60.25
C LYS A 47 6.33 -9.80 -59.01
N TYR A 48 6.81 -11.04 -58.98
CA TYR A 48 6.72 -11.91 -57.80
C TYR A 48 7.43 -11.29 -56.58
N TYR A 49 8.67 -10.87 -56.77
CA TYR A 49 9.43 -10.24 -55.67
C TYR A 49 8.84 -8.89 -55.21
N THR A 50 8.27 -8.13 -56.13
CA THR A 50 7.57 -6.88 -55.78
C THR A 50 6.36 -7.13 -54.90
N ILE A 51 5.51 -8.13 -55.25
CA ILE A 51 4.36 -8.52 -54.46
C ILE A 51 4.79 -9.06 -53.10
N LEU A 52 5.83 -9.90 -53.08
CA LEU A 52 6.37 -10.44 -51.80
C LEU A 52 6.85 -9.33 -50.87
N VAL A 53 7.58 -8.34 -51.38
CA VAL A 53 8.05 -7.19 -50.58
C VAL A 53 6.88 -6.36 -50.05
N ILE A 54 5.86 -6.09 -50.88
CA ILE A 54 4.66 -5.34 -50.42
C ILE A 54 3.94 -6.09 -49.33
N VAL A 55 3.74 -7.41 -49.47
CA VAL A 55 3.06 -8.23 -48.46
C VAL A 55 3.86 -8.31 -47.18
N ILE A 56 5.18 -8.49 -47.24
CA ILE A 56 6.05 -8.51 -46.06
C ILE A 56 6.00 -7.14 -45.34
N THR A 57 6.10 -6.05 -46.10
CA THR A 57 6.04 -4.71 -45.54
C THR A 57 4.70 -4.43 -44.83
N ALA A 58 3.59 -4.84 -45.49
CA ALA A 58 2.25 -4.71 -44.92
C ALA A 58 2.10 -5.54 -43.60
N LEU A 59 2.62 -6.78 -43.58
CA LEU A 59 2.61 -7.63 -42.40
C LEU A 59 3.47 -7.07 -41.25
N ILE A 60 4.66 -6.56 -41.56
CA ILE A 60 5.54 -5.90 -40.55
C ILE A 60 4.83 -4.67 -39.99
N THR A 61 4.24 -3.85 -40.87
CA THR A 61 3.51 -2.65 -40.42
C THR A 61 2.32 -3.03 -39.55
N PHE A 62 1.53 -4.02 -39.96
CA PHE A 62 0.39 -4.53 -39.18
C PHE A 62 0.85 -5.06 -37.81
N ASN A 63 1.91 -5.87 -37.79
CA ASN A 63 2.47 -6.36 -36.52
C ASN A 63 2.90 -5.23 -35.59
N ASN A 64 3.67 -4.26 -36.10
CA ASN A 64 4.20 -3.18 -35.27
C ASN A 64 3.11 -2.20 -34.80
N THR A 65 2.05 -1.99 -35.61
CA THR A 65 1.00 -1.03 -35.32
C THR A 65 -0.11 -1.60 -34.45
N TYR A 66 -0.46 -2.87 -34.62
CA TYR A 66 -1.64 -3.49 -33.99
C TYR A 66 -1.30 -4.64 -33.04
N VAL A 67 -0.38 -5.52 -33.41
CA VAL A 67 -0.10 -6.74 -32.61
C VAL A 67 0.85 -6.43 -31.45
N GLN A 68 2.00 -5.84 -31.74
CA GLN A 68 3.03 -5.56 -30.73
C GLN A 68 2.53 -4.65 -29.58
N PRO A 69 1.78 -3.57 -29.82
CA PRO A 69 1.25 -2.75 -28.72
C PRO A 69 0.32 -3.53 -27.80
N LYS A 70 -0.62 -4.31 -28.38
CA LYS A 70 -1.55 -5.15 -27.59
C LYS A 70 -0.84 -6.27 -26.83
N PHE A 71 0.16 -6.89 -27.44
CA PHE A 71 0.97 -7.93 -26.80
C PHE A 71 1.81 -7.36 -25.67
N ASN A 72 2.41 -6.17 -25.86
CA ASN A 72 3.16 -5.48 -24.82
C ASN A 72 2.24 -5.03 -23.68
N GLU A 73 1.03 -4.58 -23.97
CA GLU A 73 0.03 -4.23 -22.97
C GLU A 73 -0.40 -5.46 -22.17
N TRP A 74 -0.71 -6.58 -22.82
CA TRP A 74 -1.03 -7.85 -22.17
C TRP A 74 0.14 -8.37 -21.30
N ARG A 75 1.37 -8.31 -21.80
CA ARG A 75 2.57 -8.70 -21.07
C ARG A 75 2.83 -7.82 -19.87
N ASN A 76 2.69 -6.51 -20.02
CA ASN A 76 2.84 -5.56 -18.93
C ASN A 76 1.77 -5.76 -17.85
N THR A 77 0.54 -6.06 -18.24
CA THR A 77 -0.56 -6.34 -17.33
C THR A 77 -0.29 -7.60 -16.49
N ASN A 78 0.18 -8.68 -17.12
CA ASN A 78 0.53 -9.92 -16.41
C ASN A 78 1.78 -9.76 -15.52
N ASN A 79 2.73 -8.91 -15.90
CA ASN A 79 3.89 -8.61 -15.08
C ASN A 79 3.53 -7.82 -13.81
N ILE A 80 2.52 -6.93 -13.85
CA ILE A 80 2.10 -6.15 -12.69
C ILE A 80 1.64 -7.06 -11.56
N ASP A 81 0.77 -8.04 -11.85
CA ASP A 81 0.30 -9.00 -10.83
C ASP A 81 1.47 -9.81 -10.26
N SER A 82 2.36 -10.32 -11.12
CA SER A 82 3.54 -11.08 -10.69
C SER A 82 4.52 -10.22 -9.87
N GLU A 83 4.71 -8.96 -10.23
CA GLU A 83 5.59 -8.04 -9.51
C GLU A 83 5.01 -7.67 -8.15
N PHE A 84 3.70 -7.45 -8.07
CA PHE A 84 2.99 -7.23 -6.81
C PHE A 84 3.19 -8.42 -5.85
N GLU A 85 2.95 -9.64 -6.32
CA GLU A 85 3.12 -10.86 -5.51
C GLU A 85 4.59 -11.10 -5.07
N LYS A 86 5.57 -10.68 -5.85
CA LYS A 86 6.98 -10.82 -5.52
C LYS A 86 7.47 -9.79 -4.51
N THR A 87 6.84 -8.62 -4.46
CA THR A 87 7.27 -7.48 -3.65
C THR A 87 6.30 -7.20 -2.51
N VAL A 88 5.16 -6.60 -2.80
CA VAL A 88 4.21 -6.09 -1.80
C VAL A 88 3.61 -7.21 -0.96
N ALA A 89 3.26 -8.32 -1.60
CA ALA A 89 2.66 -9.47 -0.91
C ALA A 89 3.58 -10.11 0.16
N LYS A 90 4.87 -9.75 0.19
CA LYS A 90 5.85 -10.22 1.18
C LYS A 90 6.12 -9.20 2.29
N MET A 91 5.65 -7.98 2.13
CA MET A 91 5.82 -6.92 3.13
C MET A 91 4.70 -7.00 4.17
N GLU A 92 5.03 -6.80 5.44
CA GLU A 92 3.99 -6.62 6.46
C GLU A 92 3.34 -5.23 6.28
N PRO A 93 2.03 -5.09 6.55
CA PRO A 93 1.09 -6.11 7.02
C PRO A 93 0.45 -6.97 5.91
N TYR A 94 0.78 -6.76 4.63
CA TYR A 94 0.14 -7.47 3.50
C TYR A 94 0.38 -8.98 3.53
N ALA A 95 1.58 -9.43 3.93
CA ALA A 95 1.91 -10.85 4.05
C ALA A 95 1.00 -11.56 5.06
N THR A 96 0.78 -10.95 6.21
CA THR A 96 -0.12 -11.46 7.23
C THR A 96 -1.58 -11.39 6.78
N LEU A 97 -2.02 -10.27 6.20
CA LEU A 97 -3.38 -10.11 5.70
C LEU A 97 -3.73 -11.19 4.66
N ARG A 98 -2.80 -11.51 3.77
CA ARG A 98 -2.97 -12.56 2.76
C ARG A 98 -3.30 -13.92 3.35
N THR A 99 -2.68 -14.26 4.48
CA THR A 99 -2.84 -15.58 5.13
C THR A 99 -4.01 -15.62 6.10
N THR A 100 -4.31 -14.50 6.78
CA THR A 100 -5.34 -14.45 7.83
C THR A 100 -6.69 -13.98 7.29
N PHE A 101 -6.71 -13.04 6.35
CA PHE A 101 -7.92 -12.41 5.79
C PHE A 101 -7.81 -12.27 4.27
N PRO A 102 -7.84 -13.36 3.50
CA PRO A 102 -7.58 -13.36 2.06
C PRO A 102 -8.58 -12.50 1.25
N GLU A 103 -9.82 -12.37 1.68
CA GLU A 103 -10.81 -11.51 1.03
C GLU A 103 -10.43 -10.03 1.17
N ASP A 104 -10.00 -9.61 2.35
CA ASP A 104 -9.59 -8.23 2.61
C ASP A 104 -8.26 -7.92 1.88
N TYR A 105 -7.33 -8.88 1.83
CA TYR A 105 -6.12 -8.79 1.01
C TYR A 105 -6.45 -8.56 -0.46
N ASN A 106 -7.38 -9.34 -1.02
CA ASN A 106 -7.77 -9.22 -2.42
C ASN A 106 -8.38 -7.85 -2.74
N LYS A 107 -9.19 -7.27 -1.83
CA LYS A 107 -9.73 -5.91 -2.01
C LYS A 107 -8.63 -4.86 -2.20
N ILE A 108 -7.59 -4.92 -1.36
CA ILE A 108 -6.45 -3.98 -1.47
C ILE A 108 -5.65 -4.24 -2.72
N LYS A 109 -5.34 -5.52 -2.98
CA LYS A 109 -4.61 -5.96 -4.17
C LYS A 109 -5.28 -5.45 -5.44
N ASP A 110 -6.59 -5.64 -5.58
CA ASP A 110 -7.35 -5.24 -6.76
C ASP A 110 -7.27 -3.72 -7.00
N VAL A 111 -7.37 -2.91 -5.94
CA VAL A 111 -7.26 -1.45 -6.06
C VAL A 111 -5.86 -1.03 -6.50
N ILE A 112 -4.81 -1.60 -5.91
CA ILE A 112 -3.42 -1.29 -6.27
C ILE A 112 -3.13 -1.75 -7.71
N ILE A 113 -3.50 -2.97 -8.07
CA ILE A 113 -3.28 -3.54 -9.41
C ILE A 113 -4.03 -2.74 -10.47
N ASN A 114 -5.30 -2.40 -10.24
CA ASN A 114 -6.11 -1.62 -11.18
C ASN A 114 -5.54 -0.20 -11.37
N SER A 115 -5.03 0.42 -10.30
CA SER A 115 -4.35 1.71 -10.37
C SER A 115 -3.08 1.63 -11.21
N LEU A 116 -2.25 0.60 -11.01
CA LEU A 116 -1.04 0.37 -11.81
C LEU A 116 -1.37 0.09 -13.28
N LYS A 117 -2.43 -0.68 -13.57
CA LYS A 117 -2.94 -0.92 -14.92
C LYS A 117 -3.43 0.37 -15.60
N ALA A 118 -3.98 1.30 -14.83
CA ALA A 118 -4.35 2.64 -15.29
C ALA A 118 -3.15 3.58 -15.47
N LYS A 119 -1.91 3.07 -15.34
CA LYS A 119 -0.64 3.81 -15.48
C LYS A 119 -0.35 4.84 -14.38
N ASP A 120 -1.01 4.71 -13.24
CA ASP A 120 -0.60 5.44 -12.04
C ASP A 120 0.82 5.04 -11.61
N THR A 121 1.53 5.94 -10.97
CA THR A 121 2.80 5.59 -10.35
C THR A 121 2.58 4.59 -9.21
N ARG A 122 3.63 3.86 -8.82
CA ARG A 122 3.56 2.96 -7.66
C ARG A 122 3.08 3.69 -6.40
N GLU A 123 3.61 4.87 -6.16
CA GLU A 123 3.22 5.71 -5.03
C GLU A 123 1.72 6.05 -5.06
N GLN A 124 1.19 6.50 -6.22
CA GLN A 124 -0.23 6.78 -6.39
C GLN A 124 -1.10 5.55 -6.15
N ALA A 125 -0.66 4.38 -6.64
CA ALA A 125 -1.38 3.13 -6.44
C ALA A 125 -1.43 2.74 -4.94
N TYR A 126 -0.33 2.87 -4.21
CA TYR A 126 -0.29 2.62 -2.76
C TYR A 126 -1.14 3.62 -1.99
N GLN A 127 -1.12 4.89 -2.35
CA GLN A 127 -1.97 5.91 -1.73
C GLN A 127 -3.48 5.60 -1.88
N LYS A 128 -3.88 4.95 -2.97
CA LYS A 128 -5.26 4.46 -3.14
C LYS A 128 -5.57 3.22 -2.30
N GLY A 129 -4.60 2.34 -2.08
CA GLY A 129 -4.75 1.15 -1.24
C GLY A 129 -4.74 1.44 0.27
N ARG A 130 -4.01 2.47 0.70
CA ARG A 130 -3.81 2.80 2.12
C ARG A 130 -5.10 3.03 2.91
N PRO A 131 -6.10 3.80 2.44
CA PRO A 131 -7.36 3.96 3.17
C PRO A 131 -8.10 2.65 3.39
N ILE A 132 -8.02 1.73 2.43
CA ILE A 132 -8.66 0.40 2.54
C ILE A 132 -7.94 -0.43 3.61
N LEU A 133 -6.60 -0.44 3.60
CA LEU A 133 -5.80 -1.11 4.64
C LEU A 133 -6.14 -0.58 6.02
N LEU A 134 -6.18 0.76 6.19
CA LEU A 134 -6.53 1.38 7.48
C LEU A 134 -7.93 0.99 7.94
N ASN A 135 -8.93 1.00 7.05
CA ASN A 135 -10.29 0.57 7.39
C ASN A 135 -10.35 -0.91 7.82
N ILE A 136 -9.58 -1.77 7.17
CA ILE A 136 -9.47 -3.18 7.55
C ILE A 136 -8.84 -3.29 8.93
N LEU A 137 -7.69 -2.66 9.19
CA LEU A 137 -7.03 -2.66 10.49
C LEU A 137 -7.96 -2.15 11.59
N MET A 138 -8.65 -1.02 11.38
CA MET A 138 -9.63 -0.47 12.32
C MET A 138 -10.75 -1.45 12.64
N SER A 139 -11.23 -2.22 11.66
CA SER A 139 -12.23 -3.26 11.90
C SER A 139 -11.68 -4.41 12.77
N LYS A 140 -10.41 -4.75 12.64
CA LYS A 140 -9.74 -5.84 13.37
C LYS A 140 -9.31 -5.43 14.79
N ILE A 141 -9.00 -4.16 15.01
CA ILE A 141 -8.66 -3.60 16.33
C ILE A 141 -9.71 -4.00 17.38
N LYS A 142 -10.99 -3.94 17.02
CA LYS A 142 -12.11 -4.24 17.96
C LYS A 142 -12.09 -5.67 18.52
N ILE A 143 -11.47 -6.59 17.81
CA ILE A 143 -11.41 -8.02 18.15
C ILE A 143 -9.97 -8.51 18.35
N SER A 144 -9.03 -7.59 18.53
CA SER A 144 -7.60 -7.92 18.76
C SER A 144 -7.30 -8.11 20.24
N SER A 145 -6.19 -8.77 20.54
CA SER A 145 -5.71 -9.00 21.91
C SER A 145 -5.26 -7.69 22.60
N ASP A 146 -5.24 -7.69 23.93
CA ASP A 146 -4.77 -6.56 24.74
C ASP A 146 -3.29 -6.24 24.47
N GLU A 147 -2.49 -7.27 24.19
CA GLU A 147 -1.08 -7.15 23.77
C GLU A 147 -0.92 -6.43 22.43
N ALA A 148 -1.75 -6.81 21.44
CA ALA A 148 -1.73 -6.17 20.12
C ALA A 148 -2.17 -4.71 20.20
N LEU A 149 -3.22 -4.40 20.98
CA LEU A 149 -3.67 -3.03 21.24
C LEU A 149 -2.60 -2.20 21.94
N THR A 150 -1.88 -2.80 22.90
CA THR A 150 -0.75 -2.16 23.59
C THR A 150 0.39 -1.83 22.64
N SER A 151 0.76 -2.77 21.77
CA SER A 151 1.79 -2.57 20.76
C SER A 151 1.44 -1.44 19.81
N LEU A 152 0.20 -1.41 19.33
CA LEU A 152 -0.31 -0.35 18.45
C LEU A 152 -0.28 1.02 19.15
N ALA A 153 -0.80 1.11 20.39
CA ALA A 153 -0.80 2.35 21.16
C ALA A 153 0.63 2.85 21.42
N LYS A 154 1.56 1.93 21.71
CA LYS A 154 2.97 2.28 21.94
C LYS A 154 3.60 2.89 20.69
N VAL A 155 3.46 2.26 19.52
CA VAL A 155 4.00 2.78 18.26
C VAL A 155 3.43 4.17 17.94
N PHE A 156 2.12 4.35 18.13
CA PHE A 156 1.45 5.62 17.93
C PHE A 156 2.06 6.73 18.81
N VAL A 157 2.23 6.45 20.10
CA VAL A 157 2.79 7.42 21.07
C VAL A 157 4.26 7.67 20.79
N ASP A 158 5.04 6.64 20.51
CA ASP A 158 6.47 6.78 20.22
C ASP A 158 6.70 7.63 18.96
N THR A 159 5.87 7.45 17.92
CA THR A 159 5.92 8.27 16.70
C THR A 159 5.59 9.73 16.99
N ALA A 160 4.53 10.00 17.77
CA ALA A 160 4.17 11.36 18.15
C ALA A 160 5.26 12.01 19.02
N ASN A 161 5.82 11.27 19.97
CA ASN A 161 6.93 11.70 20.82
C ASN A 161 8.20 12.02 20.03
N TYR A 162 8.49 11.22 19.00
CA TYR A 162 9.65 11.46 18.13
C TYR A 162 9.57 12.86 17.51
N PHE A 163 8.44 13.20 16.89
CA PHE A 163 8.28 14.53 16.29
C PHE A 163 8.23 15.64 17.33
N TYR A 164 7.53 15.42 18.44
CA TYR A 164 7.45 16.40 19.52
C TYR A 164 8.84 16.73 20.08
N SER A 165 9.66 15.72 20.35
CA SER A 165 11.03 15.87 20.87
C SER A 165 11.99 16.57 19.91
N LYS A 166 11.69 16.54 18.61
CA LYS A 166 12.44 17.27 17.57
C LYS A 166 11.99 18.72 17.40
N GLY A 167 11.11 19.22 18.27
CA GLY A 167 10.54 20.57 18.15
C GLY A 167 9.48 20.69 17.05
N GLN A 168 8.99 19.56 16.52
CA GLN A 168 7.97 19.49 15.46
C GLN A 168 6.59 19.18 16.07
N ALA A 169 6.17 19.99 17.04
CA ALA A 169 4.94 19.74 17.80
C ALA A 169 3.67 19.78 16.94
N ASP A 170 3.62 20.65 15.93
CA ASP A 170 2.52 20.70 14.96
C ASP A 170 2.43 19.40 14.17
N PHE A 171 3.59 18.82 13.83
CA PHE A 171 3.64 17.55 13.13
C PHE A 171 3.21 16.39 14.03
N ALA A 172 3.61 16.39 15.31
CA ALA A 172 3.12 15.44 16.30
C ALA A 172 1.59 15.50 16.44
N PHE A 173 1.01 16.72 16.47
CA PHE A 173 -0.44 16.90 16.47
C PHE A 173 -1.09 16.31 15.22
N ASP A 174 -0.53 16.58 14.04
CA ASP A 174 -1.09 16.09 12.78
C ASP A 174 -0.98 14.55 12.67
N VAL A 175 0.06 13.91 13.22
CA VAL A 175 0.15 12.45 13.37
C VAL A 175 -1.03 11.90 14.18
N ILE A 176 -1.40 12.60 15.27
CA ILE A 176 -2.45 12.15 16.18
C ILE A 176 -3.85 12.38 15.61
N TYR A 177 -4.13 13.59 15.10
CA TYR A 177 -5.49 14.03 14.81
C TYR A 177 -5.79 14.33 13.34
N ASN A 178 -4.77 14.50 12.52
CA ASN A 178 -4.94 15.10 11.20
C ASN A 178 -4.12 14.43 10.10
N GLN A 179 -3.93 13.12 10.19
CA GLN A 179 -3.11 12.35 9.23
C GLN A 179 -3.49 12.58 7.76
N LYS A 180 -4.75 12.94 7.48
CA LYS A 180 -5.23 13.24 6.11
C LYS A 180 -4.54 14.45 5.49
N ASN A 181 -4.09 15.40 6.31
CA ASN A 181 -3.46 16.65 5.87
C ASN A 181 -1.92 16.61 5.95
N MET A 182 -1.36 15.48 6.36
CA MET A 182 0.09 15.33 6.40
C MET A 182 0.69 15.31 4.97
N PRO A 183 1.92 15.82 4.79
CA PRO A 183 2.65 15.69 3.53
C PRO A 183 2.70 14.23 3.09
N ARG A 184 2.51 13.94 1.79
CA ARG A 184 2.46 12.56 1.27
C ARG A 184 3.67 11.71 1.63
N ASN A 185 4.83 12.35 1.75
CA ASN A 185 6.12 11.72 2.05
C ASN A 185 6.53 11.82 3.53
N TRP A 186 5.59 12.15 4.45
CA TRP A 186 5.95 12.27 5.87
C TRP A 186 6.52 10.99 6.46
N TYR A 187 6.05 9.87 5.94
CA TYR A 187 6.50 8.55 6.36
C TYR A 187 7.99 8.32 6.06
N ASP A 188 8.49 8.91 4.96
CA ASP A 188 9.90 8.82 4.57
C ASP A 188 10.82 9.58 5.54
N SER A 189 10.27 10.47 6.37
CA SER A 189 11.01 11.21 7.39
C SER A 189 11.16 10.43 8.71
N LEU A 190 10.46 9.30 8.86
CA LEU A 190 10.57 8.44 10.04
C LEU A 190 11.83 7.56 9.96
N PRO A 191 12.56 7.39 11.07
CA PRO A 191 13.56 6.35 11.18
C PRO A 191 12.95 4.97 10.92
N LYS A 192 13.75 4.10 10.33
CA LYS A 192 13.30 2.75 9.93
C LYS A 192 12.70 1.95 11.08
N GLU A 193 13.21 2.11 12.29
CA GLU A 193 12.71 1.43 13.48
C GLU A 193 11.23 1.72 13.78
N PHE A 194 10.73 2.92 13.48
CA PHE A 194 9.30 3.26 13.66
C PHE A 194 8.43 2.57 12.60
N ILE A 195 8.92 2.53 11.36
CA ILE A 195 8.23 1.85 10.26
C ILE A 195 8.15 0.34 10.54
N ASP A 196 9.27 -0.26 10.98
CA ASP A 196 9.33 -1.67 11.32
C ASP A 196 8.43 -2.00 12.53
N ALA A 197 8.37 -1.09 13.54
CA ALA A 197 7.52 -1.24 14.71
C ALA A 197 6.02 -1.14 14.35
N GLU A 198 5.63 -0.22 13.48
CA GLU A 198 4.25 -0.11 12.98
C GLU A 198 3.84 -1.37 12.22
N ALA A 199 4.68 -1.83 11.29
CA ALA A 199 4.43 -3.07 10.56
C ALA A 199 4.29 -4.28 11.49
N ALA A 200 5.08 -4.35 12.56
CA ALA A 200 4.99 -5.41 13.58
C ALA A 200 3.70 -5.31 14.42
N ALA A 201 3.27 -4.10 14.79
CA ALA A 201 2.03 -3.87 15.51
C ALA A 201 0.80 -4.23 14.65
N ASP A 202 0.78 -3.81 13.39
CA ASP A 202 -0.27 -4.16 12.44
C ASP A 202 -0.38 -5.67 12.24
N LYS A 203 0.76 -6.34 12.14
CA LYS A 203 0.83 -7.81 12.10
C LYS A 203 0.20 -8.44 13.33
N GLN A 204 0.52 -7.95 14.54
CA GLN A 204 -0.06 -8.47 15.78
C GLN A 204 -1.57 -8.26 15.83
N ILE A 205 -2.08 -7.11 15.40
CA ILE A 205 -3.52 -6.84 15.25
C ILE A 205 -4.19 -7.89 14.35
N LEU A 206 -3.62 -8.16 13.17
CA LEU A 206 -4.19 -9.13 12.24
C LEU A 206 -4.15 -10.56 12.77
N ILE A 207 -3.03 -10.99 13.37
CA ILE A 207 -2.89 -12.34 13.92
C ILE A 207 -3.88 -12.55 15.07
N SER A 208 -3.93 -11.63 16.03
CA SER A 208 -4.81 -11.76 17.19
C SER A 208 -6.29 -11.70 16.81
N ALA A 209 -6.66 -10.85 15.85
CA ALA A 209 -8.02 -10.79 15.34
C ALA A 209 -8.45 -12.08 14.63
N ALA A 210 -7.51 -12.80 14.00
CA ALA A 210 -7.81 -14.10 13.37
C ALA A 210 -8.03 -15.24 14.38
N GLN A 211 -7.53 -15.10 15.59
CA GLN A 211 -7.71 -16.09 16.66
C GLN A 211 -9.11 -16.08 17.28
N SER A 212 -9.91 -15.04 16.99
CA SER A 212 -11.33 -14.92 17.39
C SER A 212 -11.58 -15.10 18.89
N GLU A 213 -10.66 -14.69 19.75
CA GLU A 213 -10.87 -14.70 21.20
C GLU A 213 -11.90 -13.66 21.61
N VAL A 214 -12.72 -14.01 22.63
CA VAL A 214 -13.67 -13.06 23.22
C VAL A 214 -12.95 -12.26 24.29
N TYR A 215 -12.69 -10.98 23.98
CA TYR A 215 -12.03 -10.09 24.92
C TYR A 215 -13.03 -9.35 25.81
N ASN A 216 -12.63 -9.12 27.07
CA ASN A 216 -13.46 -8.44 28.05
C ASN A 216 -13.70 -6.97 27.67
N LYS A 217 -14.99 -6.57 27.67
CA LYS A 217 -15.44 -5.19 27.47
C LYS A 217 -16.08 -4.67 28.75
N ASP A 218 -15.27 -4.36 29.73
CA ASP A 218 -15.75 -3.77 30.98
C ASP A 218 -15.76 -2.24 30.86
N THR A 219 -16.82 -1.71 30.28
CA THR A 219 -17.02 -0.27 30.05
C THR A 219 -17.02 0.52 31.35
N ASP A 220 -17.61 -0.01 32.43
CA ASP A 220 -17.67 0.69 33.72
C ASP A 220 -16.29 0.81 34.33
N LYS A 221 -15.48 -0.22 34.25
CA LYS A 221 -14.09 -0.20 34.70
C LYS A 221 -13.26 0.75 33.84
N ALA A 222 -13.41 0.74 32.52
CA ALA A 222 -12.74 1.67 31.62
C ALA A 222 -13.05 3.13 32.00
N ASN A 223 -14.32 3.46 32.20
CA ASN A 223 -14.74 4.81 32.56
C ASN A 223 -14.11 5.29 33.88
N LYS A 224 -14.11 4.46 34.92
CA LYS A 224 -13.43 4.78 36.19
C LYS A 224 -11.93 5.04 36.01
N ILE A 225 -11.27 4.29 35.13
CA ILE A 225 -9.85 4.51 34.83
C ILE A 225 -9.65 5.82 34.06
N PHE A 226 -10.53 6.11 33.08
CA PHE A 226 -10.51 7.39 32.37
C PHE A 226 -10.69 8.59 33.30
N GLU A 227 -11.65 8.53 34.22
CA GLU A 227 -11.87 9.58 35.22
C GLU A 227 -10.62 9.82 36.07
N ARG A 228 -9.96 8.75 36.51
CA ARG A 228 -8.68 8.87 37.25
C ARG A 228 -7.60 9.52 36.42
N ILE A 229 -7.38 9.04 35.16
CA ILE A 229 -6.37 9.60 34.25
C ILE A 229 -6.68 11.07 33.95
N ALA A 230 -7.95 11.42 33.74
CA ALA A 230 -8.36 12.79 33.52
C ALA A 230 -8.03 13.68 34.73
N SER A 231 -8.32 13.21 35.96
CA SER A 231 -7.98 13.94 37.19
C SER A 231 -6.46 14.18 37.32
N GLU A 232 -5.65 13.16 36.97
CA GLU A 232 -4.19 13.30 36.96
C GLU A 232 -3.71 14.31 35.90
N LEU A 233 -4.31 14.30 34.71
CA LEU A 233 -4.00 15.26 33.66
C LEU A 233 -4.42 16.70 34.05
N TYR A 234 -5.58 16.85 34.69
CA TYR A 234 -6.01 18.15 35.21
C TYR A 234 -5.03 18.69 36.26
N ALA A 235 -4.49 17.83 37.13
CA ALA A 235 -3.46 18.24 38.08
C ALA A 235 -2.16 18.72 37.42
N GLU A 236 -1.80 18.12 36.24
CA GLU A 236 -0.56 18.44 35.52
C GLU A 236 -0.72 19.62 34.53
N HIS A 237 -1.87 19.74 33.87
CA HIS A 237 -2.09 20.66 32.74
C HIS A 237 -3.21 21.69 32.99
N GLY A 238 -3.96 21.58 34.09
CA GLY A 238 -5.09 22.45 34.38
C GLY A 238 -6.21 22.34 33.34
N ASP A 239 -6.95 23.41 33.13
CA ASP A 239 -8.09 23.47 32.21
C ASP A 239 -7.71 23.17 30.72
N LYS A 240 -6.42 23.18 30.41
CA LYS A 240 -5.94 22.85 29.06
C LYS A 240 -6.28 21.41 28.61
N VAL A 241 -6.57 20.53 29.57
CA VAL A 241 -7.03 19.16 29.29
C VAL A 241 -8.30 19.14 28.45
N GLU A 242 -9.16 20.15 28.55
CA GLU A 242 -10.38 20.24 27.76
C GLU A 242 -10.11 20.36 26.25
N LEU A 243 -8.94 20.87 25.85
CA LEU A 243 -8.55 21.03 24.46
C LEU A 243 -8.51 19.69 23.70
N ILE A 244 -8.24 18.58 24.38
CA ILE A 244 -8.19 17.25 23.73
C ILE A 244 -9.59 16.70 23.36
N GLN A 245 -10.67 17.29 23.87
CA GLN A 245 -12.04 16.90 23.51
C GLN A 245 -12.43 17.42 22.12
N THR A 246 -11.91 18.59 21.72
CA THR A 246 -12.19 19.22 20.42
C THR A 246 -10.88 19.69 19.74
N PRO A 247 -9.93 18.80 19.50
CA PRO A 247 -8.55 19.19 19.14
C PRO A 247 -8.47 19.99 17.84
N LEU A 248 -9.30 19.64 16.85
CA LEU A 248 -9.32 20.32 15.55
C LEU A 248 -9.96 21.71 15.59
N ALA A 249 -10.69 22.07 16.67
CA ALA A 249 -11.26 23.39 16.87
C ALA A 249 -10.22 24.42 17.36
N HIS A 250 -9.03 23.98 17.76
CA HIS A 250 -7.98 24.80 18.37
C HIS A 250 -6.64 24.71 17.59
N PRO A 251 -6.59 25.15 16.32
CA PRO A 251 -5.40 25.01 15.47
C PRO A 251 -4.20 25.82 15.97
N ASP A 252 -4.41 26.83 16.82
CA ASP A 252 -3.39 27.66 17.49
C ASP A 252 -2.79 26.99 18.75
N LYS A 253 -3.35 25.86 19.21
CA LYS A 253 -2.97 25.11 20.42
C LYS A 253 -2.39 23.73 20.15
N LYS A 254 -1.99 23.45 18.92
CA LYS A 254 -1.50 22.13 18.48
C LYS A 254 -0.40 21.56 19.41
N GLN A 255 0.54 22.39 19.83
CA GLN A 255 1.64 21.96 20.70
C GLN A 255 1.14 21.48 22.07
N GLU A 256 0.22 22.24 22.68
CA GLU A 256 -0.35 21.91 23.97
C GLU A 256 -1.20 20.63 23.87
N ILE A 257 -2.04 20.54 22.85
CA ILE A 257 -2.90 19.38 22.60
C ILE A 257 -2.05 18.12 22.37
N ALA A 258 -1.01 18.20 21.54
CA ALA A 258 -0.12 17.07 21.28
C ALA A 258 0.54 16.59 22.58
N LYS A 259 1.05 17.52 23.41
CA LYS A 259 1.68 17.18 24.70
C LYS A 259 0.71 16.45 25.64
N ILE A 260 -0.49 17.01 25.83
CA ILE A 260 -1.50 16.44 26.73
C ILE A 260 -1.92 15.05 26.23
N THR A 261 -2.09 14.89 24.92
CA THR A 261 -2.47 13.58 24.32
C THR A 261 -1.36 12.55 24.48
N ILE A 262 -0.12 12.94 24.27
CA ILE A 262 1.05 12.06 24.51
C ILE A 262 1.07 11.62 25.99
N ASP A 263 0.86 12.54 26.92
CA ASP A 263 0.83 12.23 28.36
C ASP A 263 -0.35 11.32 28.72
N PHE A 264 -1.52 11.56 28.13
CA PHE A 264 -2.68 10.69 28.27
C PHE A 264 -2.37 9.23 27.87
N TYR A 265 -1.84 9.00 26.69
CA TYR A 265 -1.46 7.66 26.26
C TYR A 265 -0.34 7.07 27.10
N ASN A 266 0.65 7.86 27.52
CA ASN A 266 1.73 7.40 28.40
C ASN A 266 1.18 6.92 29.76
N LYS A 267 0.13 7.57 30.30
CA LYS A 267 -0.54 7.11 31.53
C LYS A 267 -1.28 5.78 31.29
N ILE A 268 -1.95 5.62 30.14
CA ILE A 268 -2.59 4.36 29.76
C ILE A 268 -1.55 3.24 29.64
N LEU A 269 -0.43 3.48 28.99
CA LEU A 269 0.64 2.48 28.80
C LEU A 269 1.30 2.04 30.11
N LYS A 270 1.22 2.85 31.17
CA LYS A 270 1.72 2.51 32.52
C LYS A 270 0.73 1.69 33.36
N LEU A 271 -0.51 1.52 32.91
CA LEU A 271 -1.50 0.71 33.62
C LEU A 271 -1.08 -0.78 33.66
N PRO A 272 -1.57 -1.54 34.66
CA PRO A 272 -1.52 -3.00 34.61
C PRO A 272 -2.12 -3.53 33.30
N GLU A 273 -1.60 -4.63 32.79
CA GLU A 273 -1.91 -5.15 31.45
C GLU A 273 -3.42 -5.28 31.20
N THR A 274 -4.15 -5.90 32.15
CA THR A 274 -5.60 -6.09 32.04
C THR A 274 -6.37 -4.77 31.98
N ASP A 275 -5.99 -3.79 32.81
CA ASP A 275 -6.62 -2.47 32.83
C ASP A 275 -6.33 -1.68 31.57
N ARG A 276 -5.08 -1.77 31.10
CA ARG A 276 -4.63 -1.16 29.84
C ARG A 276 -5.40 -1.70 28.65
N GLY A 277 -5.56 -3.03 28.55
CA GLY A 277 -6.33 -3.66 27.48
C GLY A 277 -7.78 -3.21 27.45
N ILE A 278 -8.46 -3.17 28.60
CA ILE A 278 -9.85 -2.70 28.72
C ILE A 278 -9.97 -1.24 28.24
N VAL A 279 -9.06 -0.36 28.67
CA VAL A 279 -9.06 1.07 28.33
C VAL A 279 -8.78 1.29 26.85
N LEU A 280 -7.75 0.63 26.28
CA LEU A 280 -7.41 0.76 24.86
C LEU A 280 -8.53 0.22 23.97
N ARG A 281 -9.18 -0.88 24.35
CA ARG A 281 -10.31 -1.43 23.63
C ARG A 281 -11.48 -0.46 23.59
N GLN A 282 -11.80 0.20 24.71
CA GLN A 282 -12.84 1.22 24.78
C GLN A 282 -12.48 2.44 23.92
N LEU A 283 -11.22 2.85 23.93
CA LEU A 283 -10.73 4.02 23.19
C LEU A 283 -10.78 3.80 21.68
N PHE A 284 -10.37 2.61 21.21
CA PHE A 284 -10.32 2.29 19.78
C PHE A 284 -11.65 1.74 19.22
N ALA A 285 -12.65 1.41 20.07
CA ALA A 285 -13.94 0.89 19.64
C ALA A 285 -14.94 1.98 19.23
N ASN A 286 -14.70 3.22 19.66
CA ASN A 286 -15.50 4.41 19.36
C ASN A 286 -14.87 5.18 18.19
#